data_cf7b1ad99274852a6a16e483844e86ba
#
_entry.id   cf7b1ad99274852a6a16e483844e86ba
#
_cell.length_a   1.000
_cell.length_b   1.000
_cell.length_c   1.000
_cell.angle_alpha   90.00
_cell.angle_beta   90.00
_cell.angle_gamma   90.00
#
_symmetry.space_group_name_H-M   'P 1'
#
loop_
_entity.id
_entity.type
_entity.pdbx_description
1 polymer ?
#
loop_
_entity_poly.entity_id
_entity_poly.type
_entity_poly.pdbx_seq_one_letter_code
_entity_poly.pdbx_strand_id
1 'polypeptide(L)'
;MKELAIIGTTASGKTALSLEIANKTNSIILSLDSLCVYKEIDIASAKPTKIERGDIVHFGIDEVFPNEKFDVIEFLNLYKNAKEYAEKNMKNLIIVGGTGFYLKALVDGISDGLKENTNLDMSLNDAYNLLYSLDKDYMQKIEPNDKYRVEKAYSIYKQSGLTPSEYFLKNPKIALSPNLPIFEILWEKDELINRISLRTKQMIKSGLIDETIYLEKKYTRAPNCMSSIGIIETLEYLDGKIDKKSLEDKIIQNTLKLAKRQNTFNKGQFTNRVSNIIPSLNSEIIKYFSI
;
A
#
# COMPACT_ATOMS: atom_id res chain seq x y z
N MET A 1 -19.10 -8.83 -14.76
CA MET A 1 -17.91 -8.04 -14.40
C MET A 1 -16.73 -8.99 -14.13
N LYS A 2 -15.53 -8.68 -14.60
CA LYS A 2 -14.29 -9.35 -14.22
C LYS A 2 -13.42 -8.41 -13.39
N GLU A 3 -12.62 -8.97 -12.51
CA GLU A 3 -11.67 -8.21 -11.70
C GLU A 3 -10.30 -8.88 -11.67
N LEU A 4 -9.25 -8.08 -11.52
CA LEU A 4 -7.87 -8.55 -11.36
C LEU A 4 -7.01 -7.53 -10.61
N ALA A 5 -5.85 -7.96 -10.12
CA ALA A 5 -4.84 -7.08 -9.53
C ALA A 5 -3.57 -7.01 -10.39
N ILE A 6 -3.04 -5.79 -10.56
CA ILE A 6 -1.71 -5.52 -11.15
C ILE A 6 -0.80 -5.02 -10.05
N ILE A 7 0.19 -5.82 -9.69
CA ILE A 7 1.15 -5.48 -8.64
C ILE A 7 2.58 -5.39 -9.20
N GLY A 8 3.49 -5.01 -8.35
CA GLY A 8 4.93 -4.88 -8.67
C GLY A 8 5.56 -3.82 -7.78
N THR A 9 6.86 -3.70 -7.87
CA THR A 9 7.61 -2.71 -7.09
C THR A 9 7.26 -1.27 -7.47
N THR A 10 7.59 -0.33 -6.60
CA THR A 10 7.54 1.10 -6.98
C THR A 10 8.40 1.33 -8.25
N ALA A 11 8.04 2.29 -9.06
CA ALA A 11 8.66 2.61 -10.37
C ALA A 11 8.56 1.49 -11.44
N SER A 12 7.77 0.41 -11.24
CA SER A 12 7.66 -0.67 -12.23
C SER A 12 6.76 -0.35 -13.44
N GLY A 13 6.05 0.78 -13.47
CA GLY A 13 5.18 1.15 -14.61
C GLY A 13 3.75 0.64 -14.50
N LYS A 14 3.33 0.17 -13.31
CA LYS A 14 1.96 -0.31 -13.05
C LYS A 14 0.87 0.66 -13.52
N THR A 15 1.04 1.95 -13.20
CA THR A 15 0.06 2.99 -13.52
C THR A 15 -0.16 3.09 -15.03
N ALA A 16 0.93 3.19 -15.82
CA ALA A 16 0.83 3.29 -17.27
C ALA A 16 0.16 2.04 -17.88
N LEU A 17 0.56 0.83 -17.41
CA LEU A 17 -0.04 -0.42 -17.86
C LEU A 17 -1.54 -0.49 -17.52
N SER A 18 -1.91 -0.12 -16.29
CA SER A 18 -3.33 -0.17 -15.86
C SER A 18 -4.21 0.82 -16.63
N LEU A 19 -3.72 2.01 -16.94
CA LEU A 19 -4.43 3.00 -17.76
C LEU A 19 -4.62 2.50 -19.21
N GLU A 20 -3.56 1.95 -19.80
CA GLU A 20 -3.64 1.35 -21.15
C GLU A 20 -4.67 0.23 -21.22
N ILE A 21 -4.64 -0.69 -20.24
CA ILE A 21 -5.58 -1.82 -20.19
C ILE A 21 -7.00 -1.33 -19.92
N ALA A 22 -7.19 -0.40 -18.97
CA ALA A 22 -8.51 0.12 -18.63
C ALA A 22 -9.22 0.74 -19.84
N ASN A 23 -8.49 1.50 -20.65
CA ASN A 23 -9.02 2.06 -21.90
C ASN A 23 -9.47 0.98 -22.90
N LYS A 24 -8.72 -0.13 -23.00
CA LYS A 24 -9.01 -1.22 -23.96
C LYS A 24 -10.10 -2.17 -23.50
N THR A 25 -10.38 -2.24 -22.19
CA THR A 25 -11.22 -3.29 -21.59
C THR A 25 -12.44 -2.77 -20.87
N ASN A 26 -12.84 -1.51 -21.10
CA ASN A 26 -13.94 -0.86 -20.39
C ASN A 26 -13.86 -1.07 -18.86
N SER A 27 -12.72 -0.76 -18.29
CA SER A 27 -12.48 -1.00 -16.86
C SER A 27 -12.42 0.30 -16.08
N ILE A 28 -12.70 0.22 -14.78
CA ILE A 28 -12.36 1.23 -13.77
C ILE A 28 -11.10 0.80 -13.03
N ILE A 29 -10.47 1.73 -12.33
CA ILE A 29 -9.26 1.47 -11.55
C ILE A 29 -9.50 1.72 -10.07
N LEU A 30 -9.07 0.78 -9.22
CA LEU A 30 -8.91 0.97 -7.79
C LEU A 30 -7.42 1.02 -7.45
N SER A 31 -6.95 2.15 -6.93
CA SER A 31 -5.57 2.30 -6.49
C SER A 31 -5.32 1.51 -5.19
N LEU A 32 -4.31 0.65 -5.22
CA LEU A 32 -3.79 -0.13 -4.11
C LEU A 32 -2.52 0.54 -3.57
N ASP A 33 -2.60 1.82 -3.27
CA ASP A 33 -1.46 2.62 -2.80
C ASP A 33 -1.85 3.44 -1.57
N SER A 34 -1.09 3.27 -0.48
CA SER A 34 -1.37 3.93 0.80
C SER A 34 -1.04 5.42 0.82
N LEU A 35 -0.44 5.97 -0.22
CA LEU A 35 -0.11 7.39 -0.31
C LEU A 35 -0.97 8.12 -1.35
N CYS A 36 -1.36 7.46 -2.45
CA CYS A 36 -2.21 8.05 -3.49
C CYS A 36 -3.60 8.45 -2.98
N VAL A 37 -4.07 7.85 -1.87
CA VAL A 37 -5.37 8.15 -1.26
C VAL A 37 -5.45 9.56 -0.70
N TYR A 38 -4.32 10.17 -0.36
CA TYR A 38 -4.29 11.50 0.24
C TYR A 38 -4.37 12.60 -0.82
N LYS A 39 -5.32 13.50 -0.64
CA LYS A 39 -5.39 14.78 -1.37
C LYS A 39 -4.12 15.58 -1.14
N GLU A 40 -3.73 16.39 -2.12
CA GLU A 40 -2.62 17.34 -2.00
C GLU A 40 -1.22 16.70 -1.84
N ILE A 41 -1.12 15.38 -1.84
CA ILE A 41 0.16 14.65 -1.93
C ILE A 41 0.27 14.11 -3.35
N ASP A 42 0.67 14.94 -4.29
CA ASP A 42 0.63 14.62 -5.71
C ASP A 42 1.97 14.10 -6.22
N ILE A 43 3.04 14.83 -5.92
CA ILE A 43 4.39 14.53 -6.40
C ILE A 43 5.00 13.39 -5.58
N ALA A 44 4.94 13.47 -4.25
CA ALA A 44 5.50 12.43 -3.38
C ALA A 44 4.82 11.07 -3.57
N SER A 45 3.50 11.03 -3.80
CA SER A 45 2.77 9.81 -4.12
C SER A 45 3.02 9.32 -5.55
N ALA A 46 3.41 10.23 -6.45
CA ALA A 46 3.48 10.02 -7.89
C ALA A 46 2.20 9.39 -8.46
N LYS A 47 1.05 9.83 -7.96
CA LYS A 47 -0.26 9.44 -8.49
C LYS A 47 -0.46 9.98 -9.90
N PRO A 48 -1.24 9.31 -10.74
CA PRO A 48 -1.53 9.80 -12.09
C PRO A 48 -2.28 11.12 -12.02
N THR A 49 -1.87 12.08 -12.84
CA THR A 49 -2.55 13.35 -12.98
C THR A 49 -3.95 13.18 -13.57
N LYS A 50 -4.81 14.19 -13.44
CA LYS A 50 -6.14 14.18 -14.07
C LYS A 50 -6.07 13.99 -15.58
N ILE A 51 -5.04 14.55 -16.23
CA ILE A 51 -4.82 14.41 -17.68
C ILE A 51 -4.48 12.96 -18.04
N GLU A 52 -3.59 12.31 -17.29
CA GLU A 52 -3.22 10.91 -17.51
C GLU A 52 -4.38 9.94 -17.24
N ARG A 53 -5.23 10.24 -16.26
CA ARG A 53 -6.42 9.43 -15.95
C ARG A 53 -7.49 9.50 -17.05
N GLY A 54 -7.59 10.64 -17.76
CA GLY A 54 -8.63 10.85 -18.75
C GLY A 54 -10.03 10.59 -18.18
N ASP A 55 -10.85 9.86 -18.92
CA ASP A 55 -12.23 9.50 -18.53
C ASP A 55 -12.33 8.21 -17.71
N ILE A 56 -11.18 7.61 -17.33
CA ILE A 56 -11.17 6.40 -16.51
C ILE A 56 -11.56 6.75 -15.08
N VAL A 57 -12.61 6.12 -14.58
CA VAL A 57 -13.03 6.26 -13.19
C VAL A 57 -12.01 5.62 -12.27
N HIS A 58 -11.53 6.37 -11.28
CA HIS A 58 -10.58 5.92 -10.28
C HIS A 58 -11.17 5.99 -8.87
N PHE A 59 -10.92 4.94 -8.10
CA PHE A 59 -11.09 4.89 -6.65
C PHE A 59 -9.72 4.78 -5.99
N GLY A 60 -9.58 5.30 -4.77
CA GLY A 60 -8.31 5.25 -4.02
C GLY A 60 -7.29 6.31 -4.43
N ILE A 61 -7.76 7.38 -5.07
CA ILE A 61 -6.96 8.57 -5.37
C ILE A 61 -7.73 9.79 -4.87
N ASP A 62 -7.07 10.64 -4.07
CA ASP A 62 -7.67 11.89 -3.55
C ASP A 62 -8.92 11.64 -2.67
N GLU A 63 -8.95 10.59 -1.89
CA GLU A 63 -10.10 10.23 -1.05
C GLU A 63 -10.16 11.05 0.24
N VAL A 64 -9.06 11.16 0.96
CA VAL A 64 -8.96 11.78 2.29
C VAL A 64 -7.90 12.87 2.35
N PHE A 65 -7.99 13.78 3.32
CA PHE A 65 -6.92 14.75 3.58
C PHE A 65 -5.80 14.12 4.45
N PRO A 66 -4.57 14.68 4.42
CA PRO A 66 -3.42 14.16 5.16
C PRO A 66 -3.63 13.97 6.66
N ASN A 67 -4.47 14.75 7.29
CA ASN A 67 -4.82 14.67 8.71
C ASN A 67 -5.99 13.73 9.01
N GLU A 68 -6.56 13.08 8.01
CA GLU A 68 -7.62 12.09 8.17
C GLU A 68 -7.03 10.68 8.20
N LYS A 69 -7.72 9.78 8.87
CA LYS A 69 -7.31 8.38 8.97
C LYS A 69 -7.68 7.61 7.71
N PHE A 70 -6.73 6.84 7.17
CA PHE A 70 -6.99 5.85 6.15
C PHE A 70 -6.22 4.57 6.49
N ASP A 71 -6.92 3.48 6.62
CA ASP A 71 -6.34 2.18 6.95
C ASP A 71 -6.89 1.06 6.04
N VAL A 72 -6.56 -0.18 6.38
CA VAL A 72 -6.98 -1.35 5.59
C VAL A 72 -8.49 -1.53 5.59
N ILE A 73 -9.20 -1.14 6.65
CA ILE A 73 -10.68 -1.23 6.71
C ILE A 73 -11.30 -0.26 5.71
N GLU A 74 -10.80 0.99 5.69
CA GLU A 74 -11.23 2.00 4.72
C GLU A 74 -10.94 1.56 3.29
N PHE A 75 -9.78 0.93 3.04
CA PHE A 75 -9.46 0.35 1.75
C PHE A 75 -10.47 -0.76 1.35
N LEU A 76 -10.84 -1.66 2.25
CA LEU A 76 -11.81 -2.71 1.96
C LEU A 76 -13.22 -2.16 1.70
N ASN A 77 -13.62 -1.07 2.38
CA ASN A 77 -14.86 -0.36 2.10
C ASN A 77 -14.81 0.29 0.71
N LEU A 78 -13.68 0.92 0.38
CA LEU A 78 -13.47 1.52 -0.93
C LEU A 78 -13.50 0.47 -2.05
N TYR A 79 -12.94 -0.72 -1.83
CA TYR A 79 -13.07 -1.84 -2.77
C TYR A 79 -14.53 -2.25 -2.99
N LYS A 80 -15.34 -2.35 -1.94
CA LYS A 80 -16.77 -2.68 -2.07
C LYS A 80 -17.49 -1.64 -2.91
N ASN A 81 -17.23 -0.35 -2.67
CA ASN A 81 -17.83 0.74 -3.45
C ASN A 81 -17.39 0.70 -4.93
N ALA A 82 -16.09 0.46 -5.18
CA ALA A 82 -15.58 0.32 -6.55
C ALA A 82 -16.19 -0.87 -7.29
N LYS A 83 -16.34 -2.00 -6.60
CA LYS A 83 -16.95 -3.21 -7.14
C LYS A 83 -18.41 -2.99 -7.48
N GLU A 84 -19.20 -2.43 -6.57
CA GLU A 84 -20.62 -2.08 -6.79
C GLU A 84 -20.76 -1.11 -7.98
N TYR A 85 -19.91 -0.09 -8.05
CA TYR A 85 -19.90 0.84 -9.17
C TYR A 85 -19.60 0.11 -10.49
N ALA A 86 -18.61 -0.77 -10.52
CA ALA A 86 -18.24 -1.54 -11.72
C ALA A 86 -19.39 -2.44 -12.18
N GLU A 87 -20.03 -3.16 -11.26
CA GLU A 87 -21.19 -4.02 -11.55
C GLU A 87 -22.36 -3.22 -12.13
N LYS A 88 -22.74 -2.13 -11.45
CA LYS A 88 -23.86 -1.27 -11.88
C LYS A 88 -23.64 -0.64 -13.26
N ASN A 89 -22.40 -0.33 -13.62
CA ASN A 89 -22.06 0.31 -14.90
C ASN A 89 -21.52 -0.68 -15.95
N MET A 90 -21.62 -1.99 -15.72
CA MET A 90 -21.15 -3.05 -16.62
C MET A 90 -19.68 -2.86 -17.02
N LYS A 91 -18.85 -2.46 -16.06
CA LYS A 91 -17.41 -2.25 -16.23
C LYS A 91 -16.62 -3.37 -15.53
N ASN A 92 -15.38 -3.55 -15.95
CA ASN A 92 -14.43 -4.41 -15.23
C ASN A 92 -13.68 -3.60 -14.17
N LEU A 93 -13.02 -4.27 -13.22
CA LEU A 93 -12.29 -3.65 -12.13
C LEU A 93 -10.80 -4.05 -12.17
N ILE A 94 -9.91 -3.09 -12.28
CA ILE A 94 -8.46 -3.27 -12.17
C ILE A 94 -8.01 -2.70 -10.83
N ILE A 95 -7.46 -3.55 -9.97
CA ILE A 95 -6.86 -3.15 -8.71
C ILE A 95 -5.35 -3.00 -8.94
N VAL A 96 -4.77 -1.81 -8.73
CA VAL A 96 -3.38 -1.56 -9.10
C VAL A 96 -2.60 -0.86 -8.00
N GLY A 97 -1.42 -1.38 -7.65
CA GLY A 97 -0.55 -0.69 -6.70
C GLY A 97 0.56 -1.55 -6.09
N GLY A 98 1.17 -0.99 -5.04
CA GLY A 98 2.34 -1.58 -4.37
C GLY A 98 2.12 -1.93 -2.91
N THR A 99 0.94 -1.65 -2.32
CA THR A 99 0.65 -1.93 -0.91
C THR A 99 0.18 -3.38 -0.74
N GLY A 100 1.14 -4.32 -0.69
CA GLY A 100 0.84 -5.75 -0.62
C GLY A 100 -0.05 -6.14 0.56
N PHE A 101 0.02 -5.43 1.70
CA PHE A 101 -0.83 -5.71 2.86
C PHE A 101 -2.33 -5.48 2.56
N TYR A 102 -2.69 -4.44 1.79
CA TYR A 102 -4.08 -4.22 1.39
C TYR A 102 -4.58 -5.32 0.44
N LEU A 103 -3.74 -5.73 -0.50
CA LEU A 103 -4.08 -6.87 -1.37
C LEU A 103 -4.25 -8.16 -0.58
N LYS A 104 -3.35 -8.42 0.38
CA LYS A 104 -3.47 -9.59 1.25
C LYS A 104 -4.78 -9.58 2.06
N ALA A 105 -5.15 -8.42 2.60
CA ALA A 105 -6.42 -8.26 3.30
C ALA A 105 -7.64 -8.53 2.40
N LEU A 106 -7.53 -8.20 1.12
CA LEU A 106 -8.59 -8.43 0.13
C LEU A 106 -8.74 -9.91 -0.21
N VAL A 107 -7.62 -10.62 -0.43
CA VAL A 107 -7.63 -12.03 -0.89
C VAL A 107 -7.68 -13.05 0.23
N ASP A 108 -7.05 -12.78 1.38
CA ASP A 108 -7.04 -13.68 2.55
C ASP A 108 -8.07 -13.27 3.61
N GLY A 109 -8.57 -12.04 3.51
CA GLY A 109 -9.44 -11.46 4.52
C GLY A 109 -8.67 -10.90 5.72
N ILE A 110 -9.40 -10.19 6.55
CA ILE A 110 -8.98 -9.78 7.89
C ILE A 110 -10.05 -10.25 8.87
N SER A 111 -9.64 -10.55 10.09
CA SER A 111 -10.58 -10.79 11.17
C SER A 111 -11.21 -9.47 11.60
N ASP A 112 -12.46 -9.49 12.04
CA ASP A 112 -13.08 -8.32 12.65
C ASP A 112 -12.17 -7.84 13.79
N GLY A 113 -11.63 -6.64 13.60
CA GLY A 113 -10.68 -6.07 14.55
C GLY A 113 -11.37 -5.45 15.74
N LEU A 114 -10.61 -5.28 16.80
CA LEU A 114 -11.02 -4.41 17.90
C LEU A 114 -11.18 -2.97 17.39
N LYS A 115 -12.22 -2.29 17.84
CA LYS A 115 -12.54 -0.93 17.38
C LYS A 115 -11.43 0.07 17.71
N GLU A 116 -10.72 -0.12 18.82
CA GLU A 116 -9.63 0.75 19.27
C GLU A 116 -8.49 -0.08 19.86
N ASN A 117 -7.25 0.44 19.78
CA ASN A 117 -6.13 -0.17 20.49
C ASN A 117 -6.16 0.28 21.96
N THR A 118 -5.99 -0.66 22.86
CA THR A 118 -5.75 -0.36 24.28
C THR A 118 -4.29 0.06 24.45
N ASN A 119 -4.06 1.16 25.15
CA ASN A 119 -2.69 1.51 25.54
C ASN A 119 -2.10 0.44 26.46
N LEU A 120 -0.80 0.22 26.36
CA LEU A 120 -0.09 -0.64 27.31
C LEU A 120 -0.14 0.00 28.70
N ASP A 121 -0.53 -0.77 29.71
CA ASP A 121 -0.44 -0.41 31.12
C ASP A 121 0.84 -0.94 31.79
N MET A 122 1.77 -1.45 30.97
CA MET A 122 3.07 -1.99 31.35
C MET A 122 4.13 -1.72 30.27
N SER A 123 5.37 -2.10 30.51
CA SER A 123 6.41 -1.97 29.47
C SER A 123 6.13 -2.87 28.26
N LEU A 124 6.66 -2.50 27.08
CA LEU A 124 6.53 -3.31 25.86
C LEU A 124 7.06 -4.73 26.05
N ASN A 125 8.19 -4.86 26.77
CA ASN A 125 8.83 -6.13 27.04
C ASN A 125 8.00 -7.01 27.99
N ASP A 126 7.39 -6.41 29.01
CA ASP A 126 6.51 -7.15 29.94
C ASP A 126 5.24 -7.62 29.23
N ALA A 127 4.63 -6.77 28.38
CA ALA A 127 3.49 -7.14 27.57
C ALA A 127 3.83 -8.31 26.60
N TYR A 128 5.01 -8.25 25.97
CA TYR A 128 5.48 -9.35 25.11
C TYR A 128 5.64 -10.64 25.90
N ASN A 129 6.33 -10.60 27.05
CA ASN A 129 6.59 -11.79 27.88
C ASN A 129 5.31 -12.39 28.45
N LEU A 130 4.37 -11.56 28.89
CA LEU A 130 3.05 -12.02 29.33
C LEU A 130 2.34 -12.78 28.20
N LEU A 131 2.23 -12.17 27.03
CA LEU A 131 1.57 -12.80 25.89
C LEU A 131 2.30 -14.03 25.38
N TYR A 132 3.63 -14.03 25.40
CA TYR A 132 4.45 -15.20 25.04
C TYR A 132 4.22 -16.38 25.98
N SER A 133 3.99 -16.14 27.29
CA SER A 133 3.66 -17.19 28.23
C SER A 133 2.27 -17.79 28.02
N LEU A 134 1.33 -17.01 27.47
CA LEU A 134 -0.06 -17.40 27.23
C LEU A 134 -0.29 -17.99 25.82
N ASP A 135 0.45 -17.49 24.82
CA ASP A 135 0.27 -17.83 23.40
C ASP A 135 1.62 -17.84 22.67
N LYS A 136 2.44 -18.83 23.01
CA LYS A 136 3.78 -18.97 22.46
C LYS A 136 3.78 -19.08 20.93
N ASP A 137 2.86 -19.87 20.37
CA ASP A 137 2.80 -20.18 18.95
C ASP A 137 2.46 -18.93 18.09
N TYR A 138 1.73 -18.00 18.65
CA TYR A 138 1.46 -16.72 18.02
C TYR A 138 2.62 -15.75 18.21
N MET A 139 3.09 -15.58 19.45
CA MET A 139 4.06 -14.56 19.80
C MET A 139 5.47 -14.83 19.27
N GLN A 140 5.89 -16.09 19.09
CA GLN A 140 7.18 -16.43 18.48
C GLN A 140 7.34 -15.91 17.02
N LYS A 141 6.25 -15.51 16.37
CA LYS A 141 6.24 -14.91 15.02
C LYS A 141 6.41 -13.39 15.04
N ILE A 142 6.47 -12.80 16.24
CA ILE A 142 6.54 -11.36 16.47
C ILE A 142 7.85 -11.07 17.21
N GLU A 143 8.63 -10.12 16.68
CA GLU A 143 9.84 -9.67 17.36
C GLU A 143 9.46 -8.88 18.63
N PRO A 144 10.18 -9.05 19.76
CA PRO A 144 9.86 -8.38 21.02
C PRO A 144 9.83 -6.86 20.96
N ASN A 145 10.58 -6.26 20.01
CA ASN A 145 10.65 -4.83 19.77
C ASN A 145 9.65 -4.33 18.69
N ASP A 146 8.83 -5.21 18.11
CA ASP A 146 7.75 -4.81 17.20
C ASP A 146 6.58 -4.24 17.99
N LYS A 147 6.74 -2.97 18.36
CA LYS A 147 5.77 -2.23 19.19
C LYS A 147 4.34 -2.39 18.67
N TYR A 148 4.13 -2.18 17.37
CA TYR A 148 2.79 -2.21 16.78
C TYR A 148 2.11 -3.57 16.94
N ARG A 149 2.83 -4.68 16.66
CA ARG A 149 2.25 -6.01 16.75
C ARG A 149 2.05 -6.48 18.19
N VAL A 150 2.96 -6.11 19.08
CA VAL A 150 2.81 -6.41 20.53
C VAL A 150 1.62 -5.66 21.11
N GLU A 151 1.47 -4.36 20.82
CA GLU A 151 0.33 -3.55 21.28
C GLU A 151 -1.01 -4.08 20.73
N LYS A 152 -1.03 -4.54 19.46
CA LYS A 152 -2.22 -5.17 18.88
C LYS A 152 -2.59 -6.48 19.58
N ALA A 153 -1.64 -7.36 19.80
CA ALA A 153 -1.84 -8.63 20.51
C ALA A 153 -2.32 -8.38 21.94
N TYR A 154 -1.70 -7.40 22.63
CA TYR A 154 -2.10 -7.01 23.97
C TYR A 154 -3.52 -6.45 24.02
N SER A 155 -3.89 -5.61 23.04
CA SER A 155 -5.24 -5.07 22.93
C SER A 155 -6.29 -6.16 22.75
N ILE A 156 -5.98 -7.19 21.94
CA ILE A 156 -6.85 -8.36 21.80
C ILE A 156 -7.07 -9.04 23.15
N TYR A 157 -5.99 -9.36 23.85
CA TYR A 157 -6.06 -10.04 25.14
C TYR A 157 -6.83 -9.21 26.18
N LYS A 158 -6.52 -7.91 26.28
CA LYS A 158 -7.10 -7.02 27.27
C LYS A 158 -8.61 -6.78 27.07
N GLN A 159 -9.07 -6.68 25.83
CA GLN A 159 -10.47 -6.39 25.51
C GLN A 159 -11.34 -7.66 25.44
N SER A 160 -10.80 -8.75 24.93
CA SER A 160 -11.59 -9.97 24.72
C SER A 160 -11.41 -11.03 25.83
N GLY A 161 -10.35 -10.95 26.63
CA GLY A 161 -9.96 -11.99 27.58
C GLY A 161 -9.39 -13.25 26.90
N LEU A 162 -9.22 -13.23 25.57
CA LEU A 162 -8.73 -14.35 24.76
C LEU A 162 -7.28 -14.11 24.36
N THR A 163 -6.49 -15.16 24.23
CA THR A 163 -5.20 -15.08 23.55
C THR A 163 -5.39 -14.71 22.07
N PRO A 164 -4.39 -14.13 21.39
CA PRO A 164 -4.49 -13.86 19.96
C PRO A 164 -4.90 -15.07 19.11
N SER A 165 -4.33 -16.26 19.37
CA SER A 165 -4.70 -17.48 18.67
C SER A 165 -6.17 -17.86 18.87
N GLU A 166 -6.67 -17.83 20.12
CA GLU A 166 -8.08 -18.11 20.42
C GLU A 166 -9.02 -17.07 19.79
N TYR A 167 -8.61 -15.80 19.83
CA TYR A 167 -9.39 -14.71 19.23
C TYR A 167 -9.57 -14.92 17.73
N PHE A 168 -8.47 -15.17 17.00
CA PHE A 168 -8.53 -15.38 15.55
C PHE A 168 -9.23 -16.68 15.15
N LEU A 169 -9.22 -17.69 16.03
CA LEU A 169 -10.01 -18.90 15.80
C LEU A 169 -11.51 -18.62 15.91
N LYS A 170 -11.94 -17.80 16.87
CA LYS A 170 -13.35 -17.41 17.04
C LYS A 170 -13.82 -16.35 16.05
N ASN A 171 -12.90 -15.53 15.53
CA ASN A 171 -13.16 -14.48 14.56
C ASN A 171 -12.38 -14.75 13.27
N PRO A 172 -12.83 -15.70 12.45
CA PRO A 172 -12.13 -16.08 11.23
C PRO A 172 -12.08 -14.91 10.25
N LYS A 173 -11.02 -14.90 9.44
CA LYS A 173 -10.86 -13.91 8.37
C LYS A 173 -11.92 -14.12 7.30
N ILE A 174 -12.50 -13.02 6.79
CA ILE A 174 -13.45 -13.04 5.69
C ILE A 174 -12.79 -12.35 4.49
N ALA A 175 -12.46 -13.14 3.47
CA ALA A 175 -11.92 -12.64 2.21
C ALA A 175 -13.02 -12.05 1.33
N LEU A 176 -12.78 -10.87 0.73
CA LEU A 176 -13.71 -10.25 -0.20
C LEU A 176 -13.50 -10.71 -1.65
N SER A 177 -12.30 -11.13 -2.02
CA SER A 177 -11.96 -11.65 -3.35
C SER A 177 -10.87 -12.73 -3.26
N PRO A 178 -11.20 -13.94 -2.77
CA PRO A 178 -10.21 -15.00 -2.51
C PRO A 178 -9.58 -15.57 -3.79
N ASN A 179 -10.24 -15.46 -4.93
CA ASN A 179 -9.77 -16.00 -6.21
C ASN A 179 -9.33 -14.90 -7.18
N LEU A 180 -8.98 -13.72 -6.66
CA LEU A 180 -8.55 -12.59 -7.48
C LEU A 180 -7.31 -12.94 -8.30
N PRO A 181 -7.33 -12.89 -9.64
CA PRO A 181 -6.15 -13.07 -10.46
C PRO A 181 -5.15 -11.94 -10.20
N ILE A 182 -3.88 -12.32 -9.98
CA ILE A 182 -2.81 -11.37 -9.64
C ILE A 182 -1.73 -11.43 -10.72
N PHE A 183 -1.43 -10.28 -11.31
CA PHE A 183 -0.38 -10.09 -12.31
C PHE A 183 0.72 -9.20 -11.72
N GLU A 184 1.97 -9.67 -11.76
CA GLU A 184 3.11 -8.95 -11.18
C GLU A 184 4.08 -8.52 -12.27
N ILE A 185 4.38 -7.22 -12.34
CA ILE A 185 5.40 -6.68 -13.24
C ILE A 185 6.78 -6.94 -12.67
N LEU A 186 7.62 -7.63 -13.44
CA LEU A 186 9.02 -7.87 -13.12
C LEU A 186 9.93 -6.92 -13.88
N TRP A 187 11.04 -6.57 -13.25
CA TRP A 187 12.15 -5.83 -13.83
C TRP A 187 13.48 -6.44 -13.44
N GLU A 188 14.46 -6.36 -14.34
CA GLU A 188 15.84 -6.59 -13.99
C GLU A 188 16.33 -5.53 -13.01
N LYS A 189 17.22 -5.95 -12.10
CA LYS A 189 17.64 -5.10 -10.96
C LYS A 189 18.21 -3.75 -11.40
N ASP A 190 19.10 -3.75 -12.37
CA ASP A 190 19.79 -2.53 -12.80
C ASP A 190 18.83 -1.57 -13.51
N GLU A 191 17.88 -2.08 -14.26
CA GLU A 191 16.86 -1.26 -14.90
C GLU A 191 15.92 -0.64 -13.87
N LEU A 192 15.51 -1.39 -12.83
CA LEU A 192 14.72 -0.85 -11.74
C LEU A 192 15.46 0.27 -11.01
N ILE A 193 16.77 0.13 -10.76
CA ILE A 193 17.60 1.18 -10.16
C ILE A 193 17.57 2.45 -11.01
N ASN A 194 17.78 2.33 -12.31
CA ASN A 194 17.73 3.45 -13.24
C ASN A 194 16.37 4.15 -13.24
N ARG A 195 15.29 3.39 -13.26
CA ARG A 195 13.91 3.92 -13.22
C ARG A 195 13.63 4.68 -11.91
N ILE A 196 14.06 4.15 -10.78
CA ILE A 196 13.92 4.81 -9.47
C ILE A 196 14.72 6.11 -9.45
N SER A 197 15.96 6.10 -9.95
CA SER A 197 16.81 7.29 -10.01
C SER A 197 16.18 8.38 -10.89
N LEU A 198 15.73 8.04 -12.10
CA LEU A 198 15.07 8.98 -13.01
C LEU A 198 13.79 9.57 -12.40
N ARG A 199 12.96 8.73 -11.79
CA ARG A 199 11.74 9.16 -11.12
C ARG A 199 12.04 10.12 -9.96
N THR A 200 13.04 9.83 -9.13
CA THR A 200 13.43 10.70 -8.01
C THR A 200 13.87 12.09 -8.51
N LYS A 201 14.71 12.11 -9.54
CA LYS A 201 15.13 13.39 -10.17
C LYS A 201 13.93 14.17 -10.69
N GLN A 202 12.99 13.49 -11.35
CA GLN A 202 11.78 14.11 -11.85
C GLN A 202 10.90 14.66 -10.71
N MET A 203 10.71 13.91 -9.61
CA MET A 203 9.95 14.38 -8.45
C MET A 203 10.53 15.67 -7.86
N ILE A 204 11.85 15.72 -7.64
CA ILE A 204 12.54 16.91 -7.14
C ILE A 204 12.37 18.08 -8.11
N LYS A 205 12.52 17.84 -9.43
CA LYS A 205 12.35 18.86 -10.46
C LYS A 205 10.90 19.36 -10.56
N SER A 206 9.92 18.50 -10.31
CA SER A 206 8.49 18.85 -10.38
C SER A 206 7.97 19.59 -9.15
N GLY A 207 8.80 19.85 -8.13
CA GLY A 207 8.42 20.64 -6.97
C GLY A 207 8.15 19.85 -5.70
N LEU A 208 8.75 18.66 -5.52
CA LEU A 208 8.61 17.87 -4.29
C LEU A 208 8.93 18.68 -3.03
N ILE A 209 9.93 19.58 -3.12
CA ILE A 209 10.32 20.43 -1.98
C ILE A 209 9.18 21.41 -1.65
N ASP A 210 8.62 22.06 -2.66
CA ASP A 210 7.54 23.03 -2.48
C ASP A 210 6.25 22.35 -1.98
N GLU A 211 5.92 21.15 -2.50
CA GLU A 211 4.80 20.33 -1.99
C GLU A 211 5.01 20.01 -0.52
N THR A 212 6.21 19.60 -0.11
CA THR A 212 6.51 19.27 1.28
C THR A 212 6.42 20.48 2.21
N ILE A 213 6.92 21.65 1.79
CA ILE A 213 6.77 22.91 2.55
C ILE A 213 5.29 23.26 2.75
N TYR A 214 4.48 23.13 1.69
CA TYR A 214 3.05 23.37 1.76
C TYR A 214 2.36 22.43 2.74
N LEU A 215 2.65 21.11 2.65
CA LEU A 215 2.07 20.09 3.52
C LEU A 215 2.46 20.30 4.99
N GLU A 216 3.74 20.56 5.26
CA GLU A 216 4.22 20.84 6.63
C GLU A 216 3.54 22.07 7.23
N LYS A 217 3.41 23.16 6.46
CA LYS A 217 2.75 24.38 6.91
C LYS A 217 1.27 24.15 7.23
N LYS A 218 0.58 23.31 6.43
CA LYS A 218 -0.86 23.10 6.57
C LYS A 218 -1.22 22.03 7.58
N TYR A 219 -0.47 20.94 7.63
CA TYR A 219 -0.82 19.73 8.38
C TYR A 219 0.17 19.39 9.49
N THR A 220 1.26 20.13 9.64
CA THR A 220 2.39 19.80 10.52
C THR A 220 3.10 18.50 10.10
N ARG A 221 3.97 17.96 10.95
CA ARG A 221 4.66 16.67 10.73
C ARG A 221 3.95 15.48 11.37
N ALA A 222 2.81 15.71 12.05
CA ALA A 222 2.13 14.70 12.83
C ALA A 222 1.41 13.60 12.00
N PRO A 223 0.79 13.88 10.84
CA PRO A 223 0.12 12.86 10.04
C PRO A 223 1.11 11.76 9.56
N ASN A 224 0.64 10.50 9.56
CA ASN A 224 1.46 9.35 9.15
C ASN A 224 2.04 9.48 7.72
N CYS A 225 1.29 10.08 6.80
CA CYS A 225 1.76 10.30 5.42
C CYS A 225 2.99 11.21 5.34
N MET A 226 3.23 12.07 6.34
CA MET A 226 4.42 12.92 6.42
C MET A 226 5.72 12.13 6.70
N SER A 227 5.61 10.86 7.09
CA SER A 227 6.76 9.94 7.22
C SER A 227 7.05 9.15 5.94
N SER A 228 6.34 9.41 4.86
CA SER A 228 6.54 8.70 3.59
C SER A 228 7.85 9.10 2.90
N ILE A 229 8.37 8.15 2.10
CA ILE A 229 9.59 8.38 1.30
C ILE A 229 9.33 9.55 0.32
N GLY A 230 10.30 10.43 0.23
CA GLY A 230 10.20 11.70 -0.49
C GLY A 230 9.91 12.85 0.46
N ILE A 231 8.88 12.74 1.29
CA ILE A 231 8.51 13.78 2.26
C ILE A 231 9.50 13.81 3.43
N ILE A 232 9.76 12.68 4.08
CA ILE A 232 10.63 12.63 5.25
C ILE A 232 12.06 13.10 4.95
N GLU A 233 12.63 12.71 3.81
CA GLU A 233 13.95 13.14 3.40
C GLU A 233 13.94 14.65 3.03
N THR A 234 12.86 15.13 2.44
CA THR A 234 12.71 16.56 2.16
C THR A 234 12.61 17.38 3.45
N LEU A 235 11.93 16.89 4.49
CA LEU A 235 11.91 17.55 5.80
C LEU A 235 13.32 17.59 6.43
N GLU A 236 14.13 16.54 6.30
CA GLU A 236 15.53 16.56 6.75
C GLU A 236 16.37 17.61 5.99
N TYR A 237 16.12 17.78 4.70
CA TYR A 237 16.76 18.82 3.88
C TYR A 237 16.33 20.22 4.34
N LEU A 238 15.05 20.45 4.59
CA LEU A 238 14.51 21.72 5.08
C LEU A 238 15.04 22.08 6.48
N ASP A 239 15.29 21.06 7.31
CA ASP A 239 15.94 21.23 8.64
C ASP A 239 17.45 21.53 8.54
N GLY A 240 18.03 21.56 7.33
CA GLY A 240 19.47 21.77 7.14
C GLY A 240 20.34 20.57 7.56
N LYS A 241 19.74 19.38 7.78
CA LYS A 241 20.47 18.17 8.19
C LYS A 241 21.22 17.51 7.05
N ILE A 242 20.75 17.70 5.82
CA ILE A 242 21.34 17.15 4.59
C ILE A 242 21.32 18.20 3.49
N ASP A 243 22.24 18.08 2.53
CA ASP A 243 22.24 18.90 1.32
C ASP A 243 21.35 18.31 0.22
N LYS A 244 21.17 19.06 -0.88
CA LYS A 244 20.30 18.66 -1.99
C LYS A 244 20.72 17.38 -2.68
N LYS A 245 22.03 17.09 -2.75
CA LYS A 245 22.56 15.86 -3.32
C LYS A 245 22.23 14.67 -2.42
N SER A 246 22.44 14.81 -1.14
CA SER A 246 22.11 13.81 -0.12
C SER A 246 20.59 13.54 -0.07
N LEU A 247 19.75 14.55 -0.30
CA LEU A 247 18.30 14.38 -0.44
C LEU A 247 17.97 13.39 -1.58
N GLU A 248 18.51 13.64 -2.79
CA GLU A 248 18.29 12.74 -3.93
C GLU A 248 18.76 11.33 -3.64
N ASP A 249 20.00 11.18 -3.13
CA ASP A 249 20.59 9.88 -2.82
C ASP A 249 19.79 9.10 -1.76
N LYS A 250 19.31 9.76 -0.70
CA LYS A 250 18.49 9.15 0.35
C LYS A 250 17.14 8.67 -0.18
N ILE A 251 16.45 9.48 -0.98
CA ILE A 251 15.17 9.09 -1.59
C ILE A 251 15.38 7.84 -2.45
N ILE A 252 16.43 7.81 -3.28
CA ILE A 252 16.75 6.65 -4.11
C ILE A 252 17.00 5.42 -3.24
N GLN A 253 17.86 5.51 -2.24
CA GLN A 253 18.19 4.38 -1.36
C GLN A 253 16.97 3.84 -0.60
N ASN A 254 16.13 4.72 -0.04
CA ASN A 254 14.96 4.31 0.70
C ASN A 254 13.87 3.74 -0.22
N THR A 255 13.76 4.25 -1.45
CA THR A 255 12.88 3.68 -2.48
C THR A 255 13.34 2.29 -2.93
N LEU A 256 14.66 2.06 -3.07
CA LEU A 256 15.21 0.72 -3.35
C LEU A 256 14.94 -0.26 -2.21
N LYS A 257 15.07 0.18 -0.95
CA LYS A 257 14.70 -0.63 0.21
C LYS A 257 13.19 -0.97 0.22
N LEU A 258 12.34 -0.02 -0.16
CA LEU A 258 10.90 -0.24 -0.31
C LEU A 258 10.62 -1.26 -1.41
N ALA A 259 11.22 -1.10 -2.59
CA ALA A 259 11.06 -2.04 -3.71
C ALA A 259 11.49 -3.47 -3.33
N LYS A 260 12.60 -3.61 -2.59
CA LYS A 260 13.04 -4.92 -2.06
C LYS A 260 12.00 -5.53 -1.12
N ARG A 261 11.46 -4.73 -0.18
CA ARG A 261 10.40 -5.20 0.74
C ARG A 261 9.14 -5.62 -0.01
N GLN A 262 8.69 -4.84 -0.99
CA GLN A 262 7.54 -5.17 -1.84
C GLN A 262 7.75 -6.50 -2.57
N ASN A 263 8.90 -6.69 -3.22
CA ASN A 263 9.23 -7.93 -3.92
C ASN A 263 9.26 -9.14 -2.98
N THR A 264 9.89 -9.01 -1.80
CA THR A 264 9.93 -10.09 -0.80
C THR A 264 8.53 -10.44 -0.30
N PHE A 265 7.70 -9.41 -0.01
CA PHE A 265 6.33 -9.61 0.42
C PHE A 265 5.48 -10.31 -0.65
N ASN A 266 5.52 -9.80 -1.89
CA ASN A 266 4.76 -10.37 -2.99
C ASN A 266 5.13 -11.84 -3.24
N LYS A 267 6.44 -12.15 -3.24
CA LYS A 267 6.93 -13.54 -3.40
C LYS A 267 6.44 -14.47 -2.29
N GLY A 268 6.41 -14.00 -1.06
CA GLY A 268 6.02 -14.80 0.09
C GLY A 268 4.50 -14.93 0.29
N GLN A 269 3.72 -13.97 -0.20
CA GLN A 269 2.28 -13.91 0.10
C GLN A 269 1.39 -14.31 -1.09
N PHE A 270 1.84 -14.15 -2.32
CA PHE A 270 1.01 -14.40 -3.52
C PHE A 270 1.64 -15.48 -4.40
N THR A 271 1.47 -16.75 -4.03
CA THR A 271 2.10 -17.89 -4.73
C THR A 271 1.54 -18.15 -6.12
N ASN A 272 0.26 -17.84 -6.35
CA ASN A 272 -0.45 -18.11 -7.61
C ASN A 272 -0.45 -16.90 -8.58
N ARG A 273 0.45 -15.91 -8.36
CA ARG A 273 0.53 -14.77 -9.27
C ARG A 273 1.21 -15.12 -10.59
N VAL A 274 0.76 -14.51 -11.65
CA VAL A 274 1.43 -14.51 -12.96
C VAL A 274 2.45 -13.38 -13.00
N SER A 275 3.72 -13.69 -13.17
CA SER A 275 4.80 -12.69 -13.10
C SER A 275 5.55 -12.63 -14.42
N ASN A 276 5.62 -11.44 -15.05
CA ASN A 276 6.27 -11.26 -16.34
C ASN A 276 6.68 -9.79 -16.56
N ILE A 277 7.34 -9.51 -17.68
CA ILE A 277 7.59 -8.15 -18.19
C ILE A 277 6.32 -7.55 -18.79
N ILE A 278 6.27 -6.22 -18.89
CA ILE A 278 5.06 -5.48 -19.31
C ILE A 278 4.44 -5.97 -20.63
N PRO A 279 5.19 -6.17 -21.74
CA PRO A 279 4.59 -6.58 -23.01
C PRO A 279 3.81 -7.90 -22.92
N SER A 280 4.38 -8.89 -22.22
CA SER A 280 3.74 -10.19 -22.02
C SER A 280 2.51 -10.07 -21.12
N LEU A 281 2.61 -9.35 -20.00
CA LEU A 281 1.49 -9.14 -19.09
C LEU A 281 0.33 -8.39 -19.74
N ASN A 282 0.61 -7.38 -20.56
CA ASN A 282 -0.41 -6.63 -21.29
C ASN A 282 -1.26 -7.59 -22.15
N SER A 283 -0.61 -8.45 -22.92
CA SER A 283 -1.29 -9.44 -23.77
C SER A 283 -2.11 -10.45 -22.95
N GLU A 284 -1.56 -10.96 -21.86
CA GLU A 284 -2.22 -11.93 -20.99
C GLU A 284 -3.45 -11.31 -20.30
N ILE A 285 -3.33 -10.08 -19.79
CA ILE A 285 -4.43 -9.37 -19.11
C ILE A 285 -5.57 -9.03 -20.08
N ILE A 286 -5.24 -8.54 -21.29
CA ILE A 286 -6.26 -8.28 -22.33
C ILE A 286 -6.99 -9.57 -22.69
N LYS A 287 -6.26 -10.67 -22.89
CA LYS A 287 -6.88 -11.99 -23.13
C LYS A 287 -7.80 -12.40 -21.98
N TYR A 288 -7.41 -12.21 -20.74
CA TYR A 288 -8.25 -12.49 -19.57
C TYR A 288 -9.60 -11.75 -19.63
N PHE A 289 -9.61 -10.47 -20.00
CA PHE A 289 -10.84 -9.69 -20.11
C PHE A 289 -11.67 -10.04 -21.33
N SER A 290 -11.07 -10.59 -22.40
CA SER A 290 -11.76 -10.92 -23.66
C SER A 290 -12.49 -12.26 -23.66
N ILE A 291 -12.15 -13.16 -22.75
CA ILE A 291 -12.81 -14.48 -22.56
C ILE A 291 -14.03 -14.31 -21.66
#